data_bb50d97ad6a45a7f6fe259ecfaf7cddd
#
_entry.id   bb50d97ad6a45a7f6fe259ecfaf7cddd
#
_cell.length_a   1.000
_cell.length_b   1.000
_cell.length_c   1.000
_cell.angle_alpha   90.00
_cell.angle_beta   90.00
_cell.angle_gamma   90.00
#
_symmetry.space_group_name_H-M   'P 1'
#
loop_
_entity.id
_entity.type
_entity.pdbx_description
1 polymer ?
#
loop_
_entity_poly.entity_id
_entity_poly.type
_entity_poly.pdbx_seq_one_letter_code
_entity_poly.pdbx_strand_id
1 'polypeptide(L)'
;MDRLRAAQPEARAEFFRLYAPQVRRILFLQGFCEEVDDAVQEVFIKVYRARLPAEETFLGWFYRVILNTGRDHGRRRKTRFGLLDKLEQIAPAGTVDPPAGPSDPALREALAGLSPELRECIALRYFADLPLEEIAKAQDIPVGTVKSRLHGAVSRLRTALIENGFERDA
;
A
#
# COMPACT_ATOMS: atom_id res chain seq x y z
N MET A 1 5.38 -22.53 3.70
CA MET A 1 4.14 -22.16 4.41
C MET A 1 3.93 -22.95 5.71
N ASP A 2 4.18 -24.26 5.76
CA ASP A 2 3.92 -25.08 6.96
C ASP A 2 4.68 -24.64 8.20
N ARG A 3 5.95 -24.24 8.07
CA ARG A 3 6.75 -23.72 9.18
C ARG A 3 6.19 -22.38 9.73
N LEU A 4 5.62 -21.56 8.88
CA LEU A 4 4.96 -20.32 9.30
C LEU A 4 3.63 -20.62 10.02
N ARG A 5 2.85 -21.61 9.53
CA ARG A 5 1.66 -22.11 10.18
C ARG A 5 1.96 -22.74 11.54
N ALA A 6 3.07 -23.47 11.64
CA ALA A 6 3.56 -24.02 12.91
C ALA A 6 4.11 -22.98 13.87
N ALA A 7 4.02 -21.69 13.54
CA ALA A 7 4.46 -20.56 14.35
C ALA A 7 5.94 -20.60 14.78
N GLN A 8 6.80 -21.24 13.96
CA GLN A 8 8.22 -21.32 14.24
C GLN A 8 8.86 -19.93 14.19
N PRO A 9 9.64 -19.52 15.24
CA PRO A 9 10.20 -18.18 15.33
C PRO A 9 11.09 -17.80 14.14
N GLU A 10 11.89 -18.75 13.66
CA GLU A 10 12.80 -18.55 12.52
C GLU A 10 12.03 -18.31 11.22
N ALA A 11 10.93 -19.05 11.00
CA ALA A 11 10.09 -18.87 9.83
C ALA A 11 9.34 -17.53 9.85
N ARG A 12 8.93 -17.06 11.04
CA ARG A 12 8.34 -15.73 11.23
C ARG A 12 9.35 -14.62 10.95
N ALA A 13 10.57 -14.75 11.47
CA ALA A 13 11.64 -13.79 11.24
C ALA A 13 12.04 -13.73 9.76
N GLU A 14 12.12 -14.87 9.08
CA GLU A 14 12.40 -14.96 7.66
C GLU A 14 11.27 -14.32 6.84
N PHE A 15 10.01 -14.62 7.15
CA PHE A 15 8.85 -14.02 6.51
C PHE A 15 8.81 -12.52 6.69
N PHE A 16 9.07 -12.02 7.90
CA PHE A 16 9.18 -10.58 8.16
C PHE A 16 10.27 -9.93 7.30
N ARG A 17 11.49 -10.47 7.34
CA ARG A 17 12.63 -9.93 6.59
C ARG A 17 12.35 -9.86 5.08
N LEU A 18 11.67 -10.88 4.55
CA LEU A 18 11.37 -10.98 3.12
C LEU A 18 10.28 -9.99 2.68
N TYR A 19 9.22 -9.84 3.49
CA TYR A 19 8.03 -9.08 3.08
C TYR A 19 7.93 -7.68 3.69
N ALA A 20 8.64 -7.35 4.77
CA ALA A 20 8.54 -6.04 5.41
C ALA A 20 8.89 -4.87 4.47
N PRO A 21 9.90 -4.94 3.59
CA PRO A 21 10.17 -3.87 2.63
C PRO A 21 9.01 -3.62 1.68
N GLN A 22 8.36 -4.67 1.20
CA GLN A 22 7.22 -4.58 0.30
C GLN A 22 5.97 -4.05 1.01
N VAL A 23 5.68 -4.55 2.22
CA VAL A 23 4.59 -4.06 3.07
C VAL A 23 4.76 -2.56 3.34
N ARG A 24 5.96 -2.13 3.73
CA ARG A 24 6.31 -0.73 3.96
C ARG A 24 6.02 0.12 2.73
N ARG A 25 6.45 -0.33 1.54
CA ARG A 25 6.25 0.39 0.28
C ARG A 25 4.76 0.56 -0.04
N ILE A 26 3.95 -0.47 0.13
CA ILE A 26 2.50 -0.41 -0.12
C ILE A 26 1.83 0.55 0.86
N LEU A 27 2.15 0.46 2.15
CA LEU A 27 1.61 1.35 3.17
C LEU A 27 2.04 2.80 2.93
N PHE A 28 3.30 3.04 2.58
CA PHE A 28 3.79 4.37 2.22
C PHE A 28 2.98 4.97 1.06
N LEU A 29 2.71 4.20 0.01
CA LEU A 29 1.88 4.64 -1.12
C LEU A 29 0.42 4.92 -0.73
N GLN A 30 -0.07 4.34 0.37
CA GLN A 30 -1.38 4.68 0.94
C GLN A 30 -1.38 5.98 1.76
N GLY A 31 -0.23 6.66 1.89
CA GLY A 31 -0.10 7.95 2.55
C GLY A 31 0.44 7.88 3.99
N PHE A 32 1.07 6.76 4.37
CA PHE A 32 1.73 6.61 5.67
C PHE A 32 3.21 6.98 5.55
N CYS A 33 3.57 8.19 5.94
CA CYS A 33 4.96 8.62 5.95
C CYS A 33 5.60 8.46 7.35
N GLU A 34 4.94 8.95 8.38
CA GLU A 34 5.49 9.02 9.75
C GLU A 34 5.21 7.77 10.59
N GLU A 35 4.04 7.13 10.38
CA GLU A 35 3.59 5.95 11.16
C GLU A 35 3.75 4.63 10.38
N VAL A 36 4.55 4.62 9.32
CA VAL A 36 4.66 3.45 8.43
C VAL A 36 5.18 2.22 9.16
N ASP A 37 6.12 2.39 10.08
CA ASP A 37 6.73 1.28 10.82
C ASP A 37 5.76 0.63 11.79
N ASP A 38 4.93 1.43 12.46
CA ASP A 38 3.88 0.92 13.35
C ASP A 38 2.82 0.15 12.55
N ALA A 39 2.45 0.67 11.39
CA ALA A 39 1.52 -0.02 10.49
C ALA A 39 2.11 -1.33 9.94
N VAL A 40 3.41 -1.36 9.61
CA VAL A 40 4.12 -2.60 9.22
C VAL A 40 4.06 -3.62 10.35
N GLN A 41 4.41 -3.23 11.57
CA GLN A 41 4.35 -4.14 12.73
C GLN A 41 2.93 -4.67 12.94
N GLU A 42 1.91 -3.81 12.85
CA GLU A 42 0.50 -4.22 13.00
C GLU A 42 0.09 -5.26 11.95
N VAL A 43 0.54 -5.11 10.69
CA VAL A 43 0.30 -6.11 9.63
C VAL A 43 0.85 -7.48 10.04
N PHE A 44 2.12 -7.54 10.47
CA PHE A 44 2.74 -8.82 10.85
C PHE A 44 2.13 -9.41 12.10
N ILE A 45 1.75 -8.60 13.10
CA ILE A 45 1.02 -9.07 14.28
C ILE A 45 -0.31 -9.71 13.86
N LYS A 46 -1.08 -9.06 12.96
CA LYS A 46 -2.34 -9.63 12.43
C LYS A 46 -2.09 -10.95 11.72
N VAL A 47 -1.06 -11.04 10.86
CA VAL A 47 -0.70 -12.26 10.14
C VAL A 47 -0.33 -13.39 11.12
N TYR A 48 0.49 -13.11 12.12
CA TYR A 48 0.96 -14.13 13.07
C TYR A 48 -0.10 -14.61 14.05
N ARG A 49 -1.13 -13.80 14.30
CA ARG A 49 -2.28 -14.16 15.15
C ARG A 49 -3.40 -14.86 14.38
N ALA A 50 -3.41 -14.72 13.07
CA ALA A 50 -4.47 -15.29 12.24
C ALA A 50 -4.26 -16.79 12.02
N ARG A 51 -5.37 -17.49 11.81
CA ARG A 51 -5.35 -18.82 11.18
C ARG A 51 -5.05 -18.63 9.70
N LEU A 52 -3.84 -18.99 9.28
CA LEU A 52 -3.40 -18.79 7.89
C LEU A 52 -4.24 -19.63 6.93
N PRO A 53 -4.72 -19.02 5.83
CA PRO A 53 -5.50 -19.74 4.83
C PRO A 53 -4.65 -20.76 4.05
N ALA A 54 -5.28 -21.49 3.12
CA ALA A 54 -4.59 -22.38 2.19
C ALA A 54 -3.55 -21.61 1.36
N GLU A 55 -2.51 -22.30 0.87
CA GLU A 55 -1.39 -21.68 0.20
C GLU A 55 -1.84 -20.93 -1.07
N GLU A 56 -2.79 -21.50 -1.81
CA GLU A 56 -3.34 -20.94 -3.03
C GLU A 56 -4.09 -19.61 -2.83
N THR A 57 -4.57 -19.37 -1.61
CA THR A 57 -5.33 -18.16 -1.25
C THR A 57 -4.55 -17.23 -0.33
N PHE A 58 -3.37 -17.66 0.13
CA PHE A 58 -2.57 -16.90 1.10
C PHE A 58 -2.17 -15.52 0.57
N LEU A 59 -1.73 -15.45 -0.68
CA LEU A 59 -1.21 -14.21 -1.25
C LEU A 59 -2.28 -13.10 -1.28
N GLY A 60 -3.44 -13.40 -1.86
CA GLY A 60 -4.56 -12.45 -1.89
C GLY A 60 -5.04 -12.06 -0.49
N TRP A 61 -5.09 -13.02 0.45
CA TRP A 61 -5.42 -12.76 1.84
C TRP A 61 -4.37 -11.86 2.54
N PHE A 62 -3.09 -12.13 2.33
CA PHE A 62 -2.01 -11.35 2.92
C PHE A 62 -2.07 -9.89 2.48
N TYR A 63 -2.22 -9.64 1.17
CA TYR A 63 -2.36 -8.28 0.67
C TYR A 63 -3.65 -7.61 1.11
N ARG A 64 -4.75 -8.35 1.29
CA ARG A 64 -5.97 -7.83 1.92
C ARG A 64 -5.71 -7.37 3.35
N VAL A 65 -4.92 -8.10 4.15
CA VAL A 65 -4.52 -7.68 5.50
C VAL A 65 -3.74 -6.36 5.45
N ILE A 66 -2.80 -6.21 4.51
CA ILE A 66 -2.03 -4.97 4.33
C ILE A 66 -2.96 -3.80 4.01
N LEU A 67 -3.82 -3.95 2.98
CA LEU A 67 -4.74 -2.90 2.56
C LEU A 67 -5.70 -2.49 3.68
N ASN A 68 -6.28 -3.46 4.39
CA ASN A 68 -7.19 -3.17 5.48
C ASN A 68 -6.49 -2.47 6.65
N THR A 69 -5.26 -2.88 6.99
CA THR A 69 -4.48 -2.19 8.02
C THR A 69 -4.23 -0.74 7.62
N GLY A 70 -3.83 -0.51 6.38
CA GLY A 70 -3.69 0.85 5.87
C GLY A 70 -4.99 1.66 5.95
N ARG A 71 -6.10 1.11 5.47
CA ARG A 71 -7.41 1.80 5.55
C ARG A 71 -7.85 2.11 6.99
N ASP A 72 -7.58 1.20 7.94
CA ASP A 72 -7.88 1.40 9.36
C ASP A 72 -7.07 2.54 9.97
N HIS A 73 -5.76 2.58 9.71
CA HIS A 73 -4.90 3.68 10.10
C HIS A 73 -5.36 5.01 9.48
N GLY A 74 -5.67 5.03 8.17
CA GLY A 74 -6.17 6.22 7.49
C GLY A 74 -7.46 6.76 8.10
N ARG A 75 -8.40 5.89 8.51
CA ARG A 75 -9.61 6.28 9.23
C ARG A 75 -9.31 6.87 10.60
N ARG A 76 -8.45 6.21 11.39
CA ARG A 76 -8.03 6.71 12.73
C ARG A 76 -7.35 8.08 12.62
N ARG A 77 -6.50 8.28 11.62
CA ARG A 77 -5.83 9.54 11.35
C ARG A 77 -6.86 10.64 11.02
N LYS A 78 -7.81 10.38 10.12
CA LYS A 78 -8.88 11.34 9.81
C LYS A 78 -9.70 11.71 11.04
N THR A 79 -10.01 10.77 11.93
CA THR A 79 -10.74 11.03 13.17
C THR A 79 -9.91 11.87 14.14
N ARG A 80 -8.61 11.58 14.25
CA ARG A 80 -7.68 12.36 15.10
C ARG A 80 -7.52 13.79 14.58
N PHE A 81 -7.32 13.96 13.26
CA PHE A 81 -7.17 15.28 12.63
C PHE A 81 -8.51 16.01 12.48
N GLY A 82 -9.62 15.33 12.26
CA GLY A 82 -10.94 15.97 12.24
C GLY A 82 -11.34 16.60 13.58
N LEU A 83 -10.73 16.17 14.69
CA LEU A 83 -10.81 16.85 16.00
C LEU A 83 -9.80 18.00 16.12
N LEU A 84 -8.71 18.00 15.33
CA LEU A 84 -7.64 18.99 15.34
C LEU A 84 -7.74 20.01 14.18
N ASP A 85 -8.51 19.69 13.13
CA ASP A 85 -8.65 20.51 11.91
C ASP A 85 -9.45 21.82 12.12
N LYS A 86 -9.83 22.10 13.37
CA LYS A 86 -10.22 23.48 13.81
C LYS A 86 -9.02 24.35 14.17
N LEU A 87 -7.81 23.81 14.18
CA LEU A 87 -6.57 24.49 14.51
C LEU A 87 -5.46 24.01 13.56
N GLU A 88 -5.23 24.82 12.52
CA GLU A 88 -4.07 24.81 11.64
C GLU A 88 -3.95 23.71 10.57
N GLN A 89 -4.19 24.12 9.33
CA GLN A 89 -3.66 23.51 8.13
C GLN A 89 -2.12 23.63 8.14
N ILE A 90 -1.44 22.68 8.75
CA ILE A 90 -0.02 22.49 8.56
C ILE A 90 0.13 21.17 7.78
N ALA A 91 0.43 21.30 6.49
CA ALA A 91 0.98 20.18 5.74
C ALA A 91 2.26 19.73 6.48
N PRO A 92 2.42 18.46 6.84
CA PRO A 92 3.69 18.00 7.39
C PRO A 92 4.72 18.02 6.26
N ALA A 93 5.48 19.11 6.18
CA ALA A 93 6.73 19.16 5.47
C ALA A 93 7.77 18.41 6.32
N GLY A 94 7.66 17.11 6.37
CA GLY A 94 8.68 16.22 6.89
C GLY A 94 9.36 15.56 5.71
N THR A 95 10.53 16.07 5.32
CA THR A 95 11.48 15.37 4.44
C THR A 95 12.06 14.17 5.16
N VAL A 96 11.25 13.15 5.40
CA VAL A 96 11.76 11.82 5.69
C VAL A 96 11.97 11.19 4.33
N ASP A 97 13.23 11.03 3.96
CA ASP A 97 13.63 10.31 2.76
C ASP A 97 12.95 8.94 2.76
N PRO A 98 12.03 8.63 1.82
CA PRO A 98 11.23 7.43 1.91
C PRO A 98 12.09 6.23 1.52
N PRO A 99 12.40 5.31 2.44
CA PRO A 99 13.24 4.14 2.09
C PRO A 99 12.56 3.17 1.12
N ALA A 100 11.41 3.51 0.55
CA ALA A 100 10.68 2.56 -0.29
C ALA A 100 9.68 3.17 -1.30
N GLY A 101 9.56 4.49 -1.41
CA GLY A 101 8.69 5.16 -2.40
C GLY A 101 9.43 5.51 -3.70
N PRO A 102 8.74 6.00 -4.73
CA PRO A 102 9.38 6.60 -5.89
C PRO A 102 10.31 7.73 -5.44
N SER A 103 11.55 7.73 -5.92
CA SER A 103 12.52 8.80 -5.63
C SER A 103 12.11 10.13 -6.27
N ASP A 104 11.30 10.09 -7.31
CA ASP A 104 10.83 11.24 -8.05
C ASP A 104 9.69 11.97 -7.31
N PRO A 105 9.85 13.26 -6.95
CA PRO A 105 8.83 14.07 -6.29
C PRO A 105 7.55 14.21 -7.12
N ALA A 106 7.65 14.40 -8.44
CA ALA A 106 6.49 14.57 -9.32
C ALA A 106 5.65 13.30 -9.38
N LEU A 107 6.29 12.13 -9.43
CA LEU A 107 5.60 10.85 -9.38
C LEU A 107 4.92 10.63 -8.02
N ARG A 108 5.55 11.05 -6.92
CA ARG A 108 4.93 10.98 -5.57
C ARG A 108 3.67 11.84 -5.49
N GLU A 109 3.74 13.07 -6.00
CA GLU A 109 2.60 13.99 -6.03
C GLU A 109 1.47 13.44 -6.91
N ALA A 110 1.79 12.97 -8.11
CA ALA A 110 0.83 12.34 -9.01
C ALA A 110 0.13 11.13 -8.37
N LEU A 111 0.88 10.26 -7.67
CA LEU A 111 0.33 9.14 -6.92
C LEU A 111 -0.55 9.60 -5.76
N ALA A 112 -0.15 10.66 -5.05
CA ALA A 112 -0.95 11.22 -3.96
C ALA A 112 -2.30 11.79 -4.46
N GLY A 113 -2.36 12.30 -5.69
CA GLY A 113 -3.57 12.79 -6.36
C GLY A 113 -4.55 11.69 -6.80
N LEU A 114 -4.16 10.42 -6.79
CA LEU A 114 -5.06 9.32 -7.08
C LEU A 114 -6.04 9.05 -5.93
N SER A 115 -7.26 8.60 -6.26
CA SER A 115 -8.14 8.06 -5.23
C SER A 115 -7.50 6.84 -4.54
N PRO A 116 -7.86 6.54 -3.28
CA PRO A 116 -7.28 5.42 -2.55
C PRO A 116 -7.36 4.10 -3.32
N GLU A 117 -8.48 3.81 -3.97
CA GLU A 117 -8.72 2.57 -4.70
C GLU A 117 -7.82 2.43 -5.94
N LEU A 118 -7.58 3.53 -6.65
CA LEU A 118 -6.67 3.56 -7.80
C LEU A 118 -5.22 3.40 -7.36
N ARG A 119 -4.86 4.07 -6.28
CA ARG A 119 -3.52 4.02 -5.70
C ARG A 119 -3.17 2.62 -5.19
N GLU A 120 -4.12 1.96 -4.52
CA GLU A 120 -4.00 0.56 -4.11
C GLU A 120 -3.76 -0.37 -5.32
N CYS A 121 -4.52 -0.22 -6.41
CA CYS A 121 -4.30 -1.01 -7.62
C CYS A 121 -2.89 -0.81 -8.18
N ILE A 122 -2.41 0.43 -8.26
CA ILE A 122 -1.03 0.74 -8.71
C ILE A 122 -0.01 0.10 -7.76
N ALA A 123 -0.19 0.25 -6.45
CA ALA A 123 0.72 -0.32 -5.45
C ALA A 123 0.83 -1.84 -5.60
N LEU A 124 -0.28 -2.53 -5.72
CA LEU A 124 -0.29 -3.99 -5.86
C LEU A 124 0.27 -4.46 -7.21
N ARG A 125 -0.03 -3.74 -8.31
CA ARG A 125 0.42 -4.15 -9.64
C ARG A 125 1.91 -3.88 -9.87
N TYR A 126 2.39 -2.68 -9.56
CA TYR A 126 3.72 -2.21 -9.96
C TYR A 126 4.76 -2.28 -8.84
N PHE A 127 4.35 -2.30 -7.58
CA PHE A 127 5.27 -2.38 -6.45
C PHE A 127 5.26 -3.74 -5.75
N ALA A 128 4.18 -4.51 -5.88
CA ALA A 128 4.08 -5.87 -5.38
C ALA A 128 4.14 -6.93 -6.49
N ASP A 129 4.10 -6.50 -7.76
CA ASP A 129 4.12 -7.35 -8.95
C ASP A 129 3.05 -8.45 -8.95
N LEU A 130 1.85 -8.12 -8.45
CA LEU A 130 0.77 -9.08 -8.38
C LEU A 130 0.06 -9.26 -9.73
N PRO A 131 -0.34 -10.50 -10.06
CA PRO A 131 -1.27 -10.74 -11.16
C PRO A 131 -2.65 -10.17 -10.85
N LEU A 132 -3.43 -9.87 -11.91
CA LEU A 132 -4.74 -9.20 -11.77
C LEU A 132 -5.72 -9.98 -10.89
N GLU A 133 -5.65 -11.30 -10.94
CA GLU A 133 -6.47 -12.21 -10.16
C GLU A 133 -6.19 -12.08 -8.65
N GLU A 134 -4.93 -11.94 -8.27
CA GLU A 134 -4.55 -11.74 -6.86
C GLU A 134 -4.91 -10.33 -6.37
N ILE A 135 -4.79 -9.30 -7.23
CA ILE A 135 -5.27 -7.95 -6.92
C ILE A 135 -6.79 -7.97 -6.69
N ALA A 136 -7.53 -8.66 -7.55
CA ALA A 136 -8.97 -8.83 -7.43
C ALA A 136 -9.36 -9.48 -6.09
N LYS A 137 -8.66 -10.57 -5.71
CA LYS A 137 -8.84 -11.23 -4.41
C LYS A 137 -8.49 -10.32 -3.23
N ALA A 138 -7.37 -9.57 -3.32
CA ALA A 138 -6.92 -8.68 -2.26
C ALA A 138 -7.89 -7.51 -2.03
N GLN A 139 -8.45 -6.95 -3.09
CA GLN A 139 -9.40 -5.83 -3.03
C GLN A 139 -10.86 -6.24 -2.92
N ASP A 140 -11.17 -7.54 -3.08
CA ASP A 140 -12.53 -8.10 -3.09
C ASP A 140 -13.42 -7.50 -4.19
N ILE A 141 -12.88 -7.45 -5.42
CA ILE A 141 -13.54 -6.89 -6.61
C ILE A 141 -13.33 -7.82 -7.82
N PRO A 142 -14.19 -7.73 -8.85
CA PRO A 142 -13.98 -8.47 -10.10
C PRO A 142 -12.68 -8.06 -10.82
N VAL A 143 -12.05 -9.00 -11.52
CA VAL A 143 -10.84 -8.75 -12.34
C VAL A 143 -11.07 -7.65 -13.38
N GLY A 144 -12.27 -7.57 -13.97
CA GLY A 144 -12.64 -6.50 -14.89
C GLY A 144 -12.56 -5.11 -14.25
N THR A 145 -12.96 -5.00 -12.97
CA THR A 145 -12.84 -3.77 -12.19
C THR A 145 -11.37 -3.41 -11.91
N VAL A 146 -10.51 -4.40 -11.66
CA VAL A 146 -9.06 -4.16 -11.53
C VAL A 146 -8.49 -3.57 -12.81
N LYS A 147 -8.83 -4.16 -13.97
CA LYS A 147 -8.38 -3.66 -15.28
C LYS A 147 -8.80 -2.22 -15.54
N SER A 148 -10.08 -1.88 -15.29
CA SER A 148 -10.57 -0.51 -15.47
C SER A 148 -9.95 0.48 -14.49
N ARG A 149 -9.73 0.08 -13.21
CA ARG A 149 -9.04 0.92 -12.22
C ARG A 149 -7.59 1.17 -12.62
N LEU A 150 -6.84 0.15 -13.04
CA LEU A 150 -5.46 0.30 -13.50
C LEU A 150 -5.37 1.21 -14.72
N HIS A 151 -6.26 1.03 -15.70
CA HIS A 151 -6.32 1.90 -16.88
C HIS A 151 -6.57 3.36 -16.48
N GLY A 152 -7.58 3.61 -15.63
CA GLY A 152 -7.90 4.95 -15.13
C GLY A 152 -6.78 5.56 -14.30
N ALA A 153 -6.10 4.76 -13.47
CA ALA A 153 -4.96 5.22 -12.68
C ALA A 153 -3.79 5.64 -13.55
N VAL A 154 -3.39 4.80 -14.52
CA VAL A 154 -2.28 5.09 -15.45
C VAL A 154 -2.59 6.33 -16.29
N SER A 155 -3.83 6.47 -16.77
CA SER A 155 -4.24 7.66 -17.52
C SER A 155 -4.09 8.95 -16.69
N ARG A 156 -4.57 8.94 -15.43
CA ARG A 156 -4.45 10.10 -14.53
C ARG A 156 -2.99 10.42 -14.18
N LEU A 157 -2.18 9.39 -13.90
CA LEU A 157 -0.76 9.59 -13.65
C LEU A 157 -0.04 10.22 -14.84
N ARG A 158 -0.36 9.75 -16.06
CA ARG A 158 0.21 10.34 -17.28
C ARG A 158 -0.16 11.81 -17.40
N THR A 159 -1.42 12.18 -17.23
CA THR A 159 -1.87 13.58 -17.30
C THR A 159 -1.15 14.43 -16.26
N ALA A 160 -1.12 14.00 -14.99
CA ALA A 160 -0.48 14.74 -13.93
C ALA A 160 1.04 14.91 -14.14
N LEU A 161 1.72 13.90 -14.68
CA LEU A 161 3.16 13.99 -14.98
C LEU A 161 3.45 14.94 -16.14
N ILE A 162 2.62 14.94 -17.19
CA ILE A 162 2.76 15.89 -18.31
C ILE A 162 2.55 17.33 -17.81
N GLU A 163 1.52 17.58 -17.00
CA GLU A 163 1.24 18.89 -16.42
C GLU A 163 2.38 19.39 -15.52
N ASN A 164 3.12 18.49 -14.86
CA ASN A 164 4.30 18.78 -14.06
C ASN A 164 5.61 18.82 -14.87
N GLY A 165 5.55 18.88 -16.20
CA GLY A 165 6.72 19.08 -17.06
C GLY A 165 7.52 17.80 -17.37
N PHE A 166 6.96 16.62 -17.13
CA PHE A 166 7.55 15.36 -17.59
C PHE A 166 7.33 15.21 -19.10
N GLU A 167 8.26 15.71 -19.90
CA GLU A 167 8.30 15.40 -21.33
C GLU A 167 8.75 13.96 -21.51
N ARG A 168 8.01 13.20 -22.32
CA ARG A 168 8.49 11.91 -22.79
C ARG A 168 9.64 12.17 -23.76
N ASP A 169 10.85 11.82 -23.36
CA ASP A 169 11.84 11.48 -24.36
C ASP A 169 11.28 10.31 -25.19
N ALA A 170 11.10 10.60 -26.46
CA ALA A 170 10.48 9.69 -27.44
C ALA A 170 11.42 8.52 -27.79
#